data_18ed846e69a3268c1b5b58ad1df89514
#
_entry.id   18ed846e69a3268c1b5b58ad1df89514
#
_cell.length_a   1.000
_cell.length_b   1.000
_cell.length_c   1.000
_cell.angle_alpha   90.00
_cell.angle_beta   90.00
_cell.angle_gamma   90.00
#
_symmetry.space_group_name_H-M   'P 1'
#
loop_
_entity.id
_entity.type
_entity.pdbx_description
1 polymer ?
#
loop_
_entity_poly.entity_id
_entity_poly.type
_entity_poly.pdbx_seq_one_letter_code
_entity_poly.pdbx_strand_id
1 'polypeptide(L)'
;MSPAHRPDQHPDVTHSPEPSAQSTTRPASPTYPAGSSATATLVVTALLVLTQLYAAIPLLAPISVDLHGNATVTLSTAFSLTYAAGFLIWGPVSDHYGRRRTMALALGILTVSTGCCALAPSLPALAALRAIQGLSASGFAPVALAYLSEALAPHRRAGAIGAMSTSFLVAGIVGQVLASLVALHLGWRWFFPLCGGLLAVALAAVLAVVHDAAHASGPSGSSLRGQFASLGRLALRPAVLALSLAHVTLLMVFVAMYTGIGGHLESLGMRPSTIILIRLAALPAMFLSLGAGRFAARRSWAQIARLGFGVSALGMLGEALLAGSLAGLVAASVVYVAGVALAAPAMISLYGQVSAPNRGSGMALNGFILFVGTSAGPLLATSSPTFRALTLALTGILVLALAAVTAFKALAGADH
;
A
#
# COMPACT_ATOMS: atom_id res chain seq x y z
N MET A 1 -95.14 -2.33 -41.59
CA MET A 1 -95.05 -1.00 -42.11
C MET A 1 -93.58 -0.69 -42.22
N SER A 2 -93.16 -0.59 -43.41
CA SER A 2 -91.84 -0.88 -43.92
C SER A 2 -90.82 0.19 -43.68
N PRO A 3 -89.55 -0.19 -43.65
CA PRO A 3 -88.42 0.67 -43.23
C PRO A 3 -87.74 1.32 -44.43
N ALA A 4 -87.04 2.44 -44.11
CA ALA A 4 -86.28 3.22 -45.06
C ALA A 4 -84.83 2.72 -45.16
N HIS A 5 -84.43 2.70 -46.43
CA HIS A 5 -83.08 2.33 -46.92
C HIS A 5 -82.09 3.45 -46.60
N ARG A 6 -80.89 3.08 -46.15
CA ARG A 6 -79.68 3.94 -46.00
C ARG A 6 -78.59 3.38 -46.89
N PRO A 7 -77.84 4.21 -47.63
CA PRO A 7 -76.74 3.77 -48.44
C PRO A 7 -75.43 3.72 -47.61
N ASP A 8 -74.61 2.73 -47.98
CA ASP A 8 -73.25 2.49 -47.42
C ASP A 8 -72.28 3.61 -47.75
N GLN A 9 -71.65 4.15 -46.74
CA GLN A 9 -70.45 4.96 -46.89
C GLN A 9 -69.23 4.11 -46.47
N HIS A 10 -68.35 3.83 -47.46
CA HIS A 10 -67.03 3.28 -47.24
C HIS A 10 -66.14 4.32 -46.51
N PRO A 11 -65.42 4.02 -45.42
CA PRO A 11 -64.40 4.91 -44.93
C PRO A 11 -63.08 4.66 -45.67
N ASP A 12 -62.50 5.76 -46.16
CA ASP A 12 -61.18 5.87 -46.73
C ASP A 12 -60.12 5.29 -45.79
N VAL A 13 -59.32 4.30 -46.28
CA VAL A 13 -58.16 3.78 -45.60
C VAL A 13 -56.96 4.72 -45.79
N THR A 14 -56.79 5.65 -44.86
CA THR A 14 -55.58 6.46 -44.79
C THR A 14 -54.43 5.57 -44.42
N HIS A 15 -53.47 5.34 -45.34
CA HIS A 15 -52.17 4.76 -45.09
C HIS A 15 -51.39 5.64 -44.13
N SER A 16 -51.27 5.21 -42.85
CA SER A 16 -50.29 5.73 -41.91
C SER A 16 -48.92 5.24 -42.35
N PRO A 17 -47.87 6.11 -42.41
CA PRO A 17 -46.52 5.66 -42.71
C PRO A 17 -46.01 4.75 -41.56
N GLU A 18 -45.49 3.59 -41.93
CA GLU A 18 -44.77 2.70 -40.99
C GLU A 18 -43.68 3.49 -40.21
N PRO A 19 -43.55 3.31 -38.87
CA PRO A 19 -42.48 3.90 -38.13
C PRO A 19 -41.18 3.26 -38.62
N SER A 20 -40.33 4.06 -39.29
CA SER A 20 -38.96 3.71 -39.66
C SER A 20 -38.27 3.06 -38.48
N ALA A 21 -37.78 1.82 -38.69
CA ALA A 21 -37.02 1.07 -37.73
C ALA A 21 -35.81 1.91 -37.27
N GLN A 22 -35.94 2.53 -36.08
CA GLN A 22 -34.80 3.10 -35.39
C GLN A 22 -33.84 1.95 -35.11
N SER A 23 -32.74 1.95 -35.83
CA SER A 23 -31.62 1.06 -35.55
C SER A 23 -31.17 1.34 -34.09
N THR A 24 -31.62 0.50 -33.18
CA THR A 24 -31.09 0.47 -31.81
C THR A 24 -29.64 0.03 -31.93
N THR A 25 -28.75 1.01 -32.10
CA THR A 25 -27.32 0.79 -31.91
C THR A 25 -27.17 0.30 -30.47
N ARG A 26 -27.00 -1.02 -30.32
CA ARG A 26 -26.66 -1.64 -29.07
C ARG A 26 -25.45 -0.87 -28.50
N PRO A 27 -25.49 -0.31 -27.29
CA PRO A 27 -24.35 0.38 -26.73
C PRO A 27 -23.17 -0.59 -26.75
N ALA A 28 -22.06 -0.16 -27.34
CA ALA A 28 -20.84 -0.96 -27.41
C ALA A 28 -20.50 -1.46 -26.00
N SER A 29 -20.28 -2.75 -25.86
CA SER A 29 -19.91 -3.35 -24.57
C SER A 29 -18.67 -2.63 -24.04
N PRO A 30 -18.63 -2.20 -22.78
CA PRO A 30 -17.48 -1.50 -22.23
C PRO A 30 -16.22 -2.35 -22.41
N THR A 31 -15.26 -1.82 -23.16
CA THR A 31 -13.95 -2.48 -23.35
C THR A 31 -13.09 -2.24 -22.14
N TYR A 32 -12.68 -3.32 -21.46
CA TYR A 32 -11.75 -3.28 -20.33
C TYR A 32 -10.34 -3.57 -20.86
N PRO A 33 -9.44 -2.56 -20.91
CA PRO A 33 -8.14 -2.71 -21.57
C PRO A 33 -7.15 -3.56 -20.77
N ALA A 34 -7.37 -3.78 -19.48
CA ALA A 34 -6.45 -4.55 -18.65
C ALA A 34 -6.79 -6.03 -18.61
N GLY A 35 -5.78 -6.86 -18.93
CA GLY A 35 -5.82 -8.31 -18.80
C GLY A 35 -5.12 -8.83 -17.54
N SER A 36 -4.99 -10.14 -17.42
CA SER A 36 -4.24 -10.80 -16.35
C SER A 36 -2.74 -10.47 -16.38
N SER A 37 -2.16 -10.26 -17.57
CA SER A 37 -0.76 -9.85 -17.73
C SER A 37 -0.49 -8.46 -17.14
N ALA A 38 -1.38 -7.48 -17.37
CA ALA A 38 -1.26 -6.16 -16.77
C ALA A 38 -1.34 -6.23 -15.25
N THR A 39 -2.27 -7.02 -14.71
CA THR A 39 -2.39 -7.22 -13.26
C THR A 39 -1.13 -7.83 -12.68
N ALA A 40 -0.61 -8.91 -13.27
CA ALA A 40 0.62 -9.57 -12.80
C ALA A 40 1.83 -8.62 -12.86
N THR A 41 1.99 -7.89 -13.94
CA THR A 41 3.08 -6.90 -14.10
C THR A 41 3.01 -5.83 -13.01
N LEU A 42 1.82 -5.27 -12.74
CA LEU A 42 1.66 -4.24 -11.71
C LEU A 42 1.91 -4.79 -10.30
N VAL A 43 1.47 -6.02 -10.00
CA VAL A 43 1.70 -6.69 -8.71
C VAL A 43 3.19 -6.94 -8.48
N VAL A 44 3.91 -7.46 -9.47
CA VAL A 44 5.36 -7.70 -9.37
C VAL A 44 6.12 -6.37 -9.26
N THR A 45 5.74 -5.37 -10.05
CA THR A 45 6.35 -4.03 -9.97
C THR A 45 6.13 -3.39 -8.60
N ALA A 46 4.93 -3.53 -8.02
CA ALA A 46 4.64 -3.02 -6.68
C ALA A 46 5.52 -3.69 -5.61
N LEU A 47 5.75 -5.00 -5.72
CA LEU A 47 6.68 -5.71 -4.84
C LEU A 47 8.09 -5.15 -4.97
N LEU A 48 8.61 -4.93 -6.19
CA LEU A 48 9.94 -4.35 -6.41
C LEU A 48 10.06 -2.91 -5.89
N VAL A 49 9.04 -2.08 -6.10
CA VAL A 49 8.99 -0.69 -5.60
C VAL A 49 9.06 -0.66 -4.08
N LEU A 50 8.25 -1.47 -3.39
CA LEU A 50 8.24 -1.51 -1.93
C LEU A 50 9.46 -2.24 -1.33
N THR A 51 10.11 -3.10 -2.08
CA THR A 51 11.42 -3.67 -1.69
C THR A 51 12.42 -2.56 -1.37
N GLN A 52 12.39 -1.41 -2.08
CA GLN A 52 13.29 -0.28 -1.82
C GLN A 52 13.10 0.33 -0.41
N LEU A 53 11.89 0.30 0.11
CA LEU A 53 11.59 0.76 1.47
C LEU A 53 12.18 -0.18 2.52
N TYR A 54 11.85 -1.46 2.42
CA TYR A 54 12.17 -2.44 3.46
C TYR A 54 13.61 -2.92 3.45
N ALA A 55 14.31 -2.77 2.33
CA ALA A 55 15.73 -3.02 2.21
C ALA A 55 16.58 -2.14 3.13
N ALA A 56 16.06 -0.97 3.54
CA ALA A 56 16.74 -0.09 4.48
C ALA A 56 17.11 -0.82 5.79
N ILE A 57 16.26 -1.71 6.28
CA ILE A 57 16.41 -2.38 7.58
C ILE A 57 17.75 -3.15 7.66
N PRO A 58 18.05 -4.12 6.79
CA PRO A 58 19.31 -4.87 6.86
C PRO A 58 20.52 -4.08 6.34
N LEU A 59 20.31 -2.99 5.60
CA LEU A 59 21.39 -2.16 5.08
C LEU A 59 21.85 -1.07 6.07
N LEU A 60 21.14 -0.86 7.19
CA LEU A 60 21.50 0.15 8.19
C LEU A 60 22.91 -0.03 8.72
N ALA A 61 23.23 -1.22 9.22
CA ALA A 61 24.54 -1.51 9.84
C ALA A 61 25.70 -1.41 8.85
N PRO A 62 25.69 -2.09 7.68
CA PRO A 62 26.82 -2.03 6.75
C PRO A 62 27.04 -0.64 6.17
N ILE A 63 26.00 0.14 5.92
CA ILE A 63 26.14 1.52 5.43
C ILE A 63 26.63 2.47 6.53
N SER A 64 26.16 2.29 7.77
CA SER A 64 26.64 3.09 8.90
C SER A 64 28.14 2.90 9.14
N VAL A 65 28.65 1.70 8.94
CA VAL A 65 30.09 1.40 9.04
C VAL A 65 30.86 2.01 7.87
N ASP A 66 30.41 1.77 6.63
CA ASP A 66 31.15 2.19 5.42
C ASP A 66 31.16 3.72 5.24
N LEU A 67 30.07 4.42 5.57
CA LEU A 67 29.97 5.89 5.47
C LEU A 67 30.19 6.63 6.80
N HIS A 68 30.74 5.94 7.82
CA HIS A 68 31.18 6.49 9.12
C HIS A 68 30.13 7.35 9.82
N GLY A 69 28.89 6.84 10.00
CA GLY A 69 27.84 7.58 10.70
C GLY A 69 26.52 6.81 10.83
N ASN A 70 25.54 7.40 11.49
CA ASN A 70 24.23 6.79 11.66
C ASN A 70 23.39 6.92 10.39
N ALA A 71 23.19 5.81 9.68
CA ALA A 71 22.43 5.76 8.43
C ALA A 71 20.89 5.73 8.61
N THR A 72 20.38 5.76 9.86
CA THR A 72 18.93 5.59 10.13
C THR A 72 18.09 6.63 9.42
N VAL A 73 18.39 7.92 9.59
CA VAL A 73 17.68 9.02 8.94
C VAL A 73 17.86 8.93 7.42
N THR A 74 19.09 8.66 6.97
CA THR A 74 19.46 8.58 5.56
C THR A 74 18.67 7.50 4.82
N LEU A 75 18.63 6.27 5.34
CA LEU A 75 18.05 5.13 4.64
C LEU A 75 16.54 5.04 4.81
N SER A 76 16.05 5.26 6.02
CA SER A 76 14.65 4.99 6.35
C SER A 76 13.80 6.26 6.36
N THR A 77 14.18 7.25 7.18
CA THR A 77 13.35 8.46 7.37
C THR A 77 13.27 9.29 6.09
N ALA A 78 14.40 9.53 5.40
CA ALA A 78 14.41 10.32 4.17
C ALA A 78 13.52 9.70 3.08
N PHE A 79 13.58 8.39 2.89
CA PHE A 79 12.71 7.69 1.95
C PHE A 79 11.25 7.71 2.39
N SER A 80 10.96 7.28 3.62
CA SER A 80 9.58 7.07 4.09
C SER A 80 8.79 8.37 4.18
N LEU A 81 9.43 9.46 4.61
CA LEU A 81 8.78 10.76 4.74
C LEU A 81 8.41 11.35 3.38
N THR A 82 9.34 11.27 2.41
CA THR A 82 9.06 11.73 1.04
C THR A 82 8.10 10.80 0.31
N TYR A 83 8.12 9.50 0.61
CA TYR A 83 7.13 8.55 0.14
C TYR A 83 5.73 8.91 0.66
N ALA A 84 5.61 9.25 1.95
CA ALA A 84 4.36 9.72 2.54
C ALA A 84 3.85 10.99 1.82
N ALA A 85 4.71 12.01 1.68
CA ALA A 85 4.37 13.25 0.99
C ALA A 85 3.88 13.02 -0.45
N GLY A 86 4.50 12.09 -1.15
CA GLY A 86 4.14 11.75 -2.52
C GLY A 86 2.74 11.16 -2.67
N PHE A 87 2.19 10.48 -1.66
CA PHE A 87 0.78 10.03 -1.68
C PHE A 87 -0.21 11.18 -1.87
N LEU A 88 0.12 12.36 -1.35
CA LEU A 88 -0.72 13.54 -1.49
C LEU A 88 -0.60 14.18 -2.89
N ILE A 89 0.53 13.97 -3.58
CA ILE A 89 0.87 14.63 -4.84
C ILE A 89 0.46 13.79 -6.06
N TRP A 90 0.82 12.49 -6.06
CA TRP A 90 0.69 11.66 -7.25
C TRP A 90 -0.74 11.29 -7.63
N GLY A 91 -1.69 11.31 -6.69
CA GLY A 91 -3.11 11.13 -6.98
C GLY A 91 -3.59 12.17 -8.00
N PRO A 92 -3.59 13.48 -7.64
CA PRO A 92 -3.96 14.57 -8.54
C PRO A 92 -3.16 14.61 -9.85
N VAL A 93 -1.85 14.34 -9.78
CA VAL A 93 -0.99 14.29 -10.97
C VAL A 93 -1.44 13.20 -11.93
N SER A 94 -1.78 12.01 -11.43
CA SER A 94 -2.21 10.89 -12.26
C SER A 94 -3.61 11.09 -12.86
N ASP A 95 -4.48 11.84 -12.16
CA ASP A 95 -5.80 12.19 -12.67
C ASP A 95 -5.72 13.18 -13.84
N HIS A 96 -4.68 14.03 -13.83
CA HIS A 96 -4.49 15.05 -14.88
C HIS A 96 -3.70 14.52 -16.09
N TYR A 97 -2.57 13.82 -15.85
CA TYR A 97 -1.65 13.40 -16.91
C TYR A 97 -1.89 11.96 -17.41
N GLY A 98 -2.80 11.21 -16.77
CA GLY A 98 -3.09 9.81 -17.06
C GLY A 98 -2.27 8.83 -16.25
N ARG A 99 -2.87 7.64 -16.00
CA ARG A 99 -2.31 6.63 -15.08
C ARG A 99 -0.98 6.04 -15.60
N ARG A 100 -0.95 5.66 -16.87
CA ARG A 100 0.24 5.03 -17.50
C ARG A 100 1.44 5.97 -17.50
N ARG A 101 1.25 7.23 -17.93
CA ARG A 101 2.33 8.23 -18.00
C ARG A 101 2.90 8.53 -16.63
N THR A 102 2.03 8.67 -15.62
CA THR A 102 2.44 8.93 -14.24
C THR A 102 3.23 7.78 -13.66
N MET A 103 2.76 6.52 -13.82
CA MET A 103 3.51 5.34 -13.38
C MET A 103 4.88 5.23 -14.08
N ALA A 104 4.92 5.47 -15.39
CA ALA A 104 6.17 5.41 -16.16
C ALA A 104 7.19 6.47 -15.70
N LEU A 105 6.74 7.73 -15.50
CA LEU A 105 7.59 8.80 -15.00
C LEU A 105 8.13 8.47 -13.60
N ALA A 106 7.25 8.06 -12.71
CA ALA A 106 7.60 7.70 -11.33
C ALA A 106 8.61 6.53 -11.29
N LEU A 107 8.38 5.46 -12.06
CA LEU A 107 9.31 4.34 -12.19
C LEU A 107 10.63 4.74 -12.85
N GLY A 108 10.62 5.62 -13.85
CA GLY A 108 11.83 6.12 -14.49
C GLY A 108 12.74 6.86 -13.52
N ILE A 109 12.17 7.80 -12.77
CA ILE A 109 12.91 8.55 -11.74
C ILE A 109 13.41 7.60 -10.64
N LEU A 110 12.57 6.66 -10.20
CA LEU A 110 12.92 5.66 -9.20
C LEU A 110 14.08 4.78 -9.68
N THR A 111 14.04 4.31 -10.92
CA THR A 111 15.10 3.47 -11.52
C THR A 111 16.45 4.20 -11.50
N VAL A 112 16.48 5.42 -12.01
CA VAL A 112 17.71 6.22 -12.06
C VAL A 112 18.23 6.54 -10.68
N SER A 113 17.38 7.07 -9.78
CA SER A 113 17.78 7.41 -8.42
C SER A 113 18.24 6.18 -7.62
N THR A 114 17.64 5.01 -7.87
CA THR A 114 18.09 3.74 -7.28
C THR A 114 19.50 3.40 -7.72
N GLY A 115 19.80 3.42 -9.03
CA GLY A 115 21.14 3.18 -9.53
C GLY A 115 22.17 4.14 -8.97
N CYS A 116 21.83 5.44 -8.89
CA CYS A 116 22.71 6.49 -8.34
C CYS A 116 23.04 6.28 -6.85
N CYS A 117 22.20 5.63 -6.06
CA CYS A 117 22.49 5.35 -4.64
C CYS A 117 23.78 4.53 -4.44
N ALA A 118 24.16 3.67 -5.40
CA ALA A 118 25.40 2.92 -5.35
C ALA A 118 26.64 3.81 -5.35
N LEU A 119 26.54 4.99 -5.97
CA LEU A 119 27.63 5.94 -6.17
C LEU A 119 27.70 7.00 -5.06
N ALA A 120 26.81 6.94 -4.06
CA ALA A 120 26.75 7.94 -3.01
C ALA A 120 28.04 7.96 -2.17
N PRO A 121 28.77 9.11 -2.11
CA PRO A 121 30.02 9.19 -1.40
C PRO A 121 29.86 9.50 0.10
N SER A 122 28.65 9.86 0.54
CA SER A 122 28.39 10.30 1.91
C SER A 122 26.92 10.06 2.31
N LEU A 123 26.63 10.05 3.61
CA LEU A 123 25.28 9.93 4.14
C LEU A 123 24.35 11.05 3.64
N PRO A 124 24.70 12.34 3.59
CA PRO A 124 23.83 13.39 3.04
C PRO A 124 23.50 13.18 1.55
N ALA A 125 24.49 12.77 0.73
CA ALA A 125 24.25 12.48 -0.67
C ALA A 125 23.29 11.28 -0.85
N LEU A 126 23.50 10.22 -0.06
CA LEU A 126 22.60 9.08 -0.04
C LEU A 126 21.20 9.46 0.45
N ALA A 127 21.09 10.34 1.47
CA ALA A 127 19.79 10.81 1.98
C ALA A 127 19.01 11.59 0.89
N ALA A 128 19.66 12.45 0.13
CA ALA A 128 19.03 13.17 -0.97
C ALA A 128 18.52 12.21 -2.05
N LEU A 129 19.32 11.20 -2.44
CA LEU A 129 18.90 10.17 -3.40
C LEU A 129 17.75 9.32 -2.86
N ARG A 130 17.79 8.95 -1.58
CA ARG A 130 16.72 8.22 -0.90
C ARG A 130 15.42 9.04 -0.83
N ALA A 131 15.50 10.35 -0.63
CA ALA A 131 14.35 11.24 -0.67
C ALA A 131 13.72 11.27 -2.08
N ILE A 132 14.53 11.35 -3.14
CA ILE A 132 14.05 11.26 -4.53
C ILE A 132 13.43 9.90 -4.80
N GLN A 133 14.06 8.81 -4.35
CA GLN A 133 13.48 7.46 -4.44
C GLN A 133 12.11 7.37 -3.75
N GLY A 134 11.99 7.86 -2.52
CA GLY A 134 10.75 7.81 -1.76
C GLY A 134 9.62 8.57 -2.47
N LEU A 135 9.90 9.81 -2.90
CA LEU A 135 8.94 10.63 -3.62
C LEU A 135 8.49 9.98 -4.93
N SER A 136 9.41 9.42 -5.71
CA SER A 136 9.08 8.76 -6.97
C SER A 136 8.38 7.42 -6.77
N ALA A 137 8.83 6.60 -5.84
CA ALA A 137 8.23 5.30 -5.54
C ALA A 137 6.75 5.39 -5.16
N SER A 138 6.36 6.45 -4.43
CA SER A 138 4.95 6.69 -4.04
C SER A 138 4.03 7.00 -5.22
N GLY A 139 4.57 7.34 -6.39
CA GLY A 139 3.80 7.56 -7.63
C GLY A 139 3.35 6.27 -8.30
N PHE A 140 3.79 5.10 -7.83
CA PHE A 140 3.42 3.84 -8.46
C PHE A 140 2.20 3.16 -7.80
N ALA A 141 2.27 2.83 -6.52
CA ALA A 141 1.28 1.97 -5.85
C ALA A 141 -0.16 2.50 -5.88
N PRO A 142 -0.45 3.77 -5.49
CA PRO A 142 -1.81 4.29 -5.54
C PRO A 142 -2.33 4.46 -6.97
N VAL A 143 -1.46 4.82 -7.91
CA VAL A 143 -1.82 5.00 -9.32
C VAL A 143 -2.12 3.66 -9.98
N ALA A 144 -1.37 2.61 -9.66
CA ALA A 144 -1.62 1.24 -10.12
C ALA A 144 -2.95 0.69 -9.57
N LEU A 145 -3.26 0.93 -8.30
CA LEU A 145 -4.56 0.56 -7.70
C LEU A 145 -5.72 1.29 -8.37
N ALA A 146 -5.59 2.59 -8.64
CA ALA A 146 -6.58 3.35 -9.38
C ALA A 146 -6.77 2.79 -10.80
N TYR A 147 -5.69 2.54 -11.53
CA TYR A 147 -5.72 1.92 -12.85
C TYR A 147 -6.44 0.56 -12.84
N LEU A 148 -6.12 -0.34 -11.91
CA LEU A 148 -6.77 -1.65 -11.81
C LEU A 148 -8.27 -1.53 -11.51
N SER A 149 -8.68 -0.53 -10.72
CA SER A 149 -10.09 -0.29 -10.41
C SER A 149 -10.88 0.24 -11.60
N GLU A 150 -10.24 0.96 -12.51
CA GLU A 150 -10.83 1.55 -13.71
C GLU A 150 -10.79 0.60 -14.91
N ALA A 151 -9.64 -0.03 -15.14
CA ALA A 151 -9.33 -0.79 -16.36
C ALA A 151 -9.75 -2.26 -16.33
N LEU A 152 -10.11 -2.81 -15.17
CA LEU A 152 -10.55 -4.20 -15.02
C LEU A 152 -12.08 -4.33 -14.97
N ALA A 153 -12.59 -5.44 -15.51
CA ALA A 153 -13.99 -5.82 -15.35
C ALA A 153 -14.37 -5.99 -13.87
N PRO A 154 -15.58 -5.61 -13.42
CA PRO A 154 -15.97 -5.56 -12.01
C PRO A 154 -15.68 -6.84 -11.22
N HIS A 155 -15.90 -8.01 -11.82
CA HIS A 155 -15.67 -9.31 -11.18
C HIS A 155 -14.19 -9.62 -10.91
N ARG A 156 -13.24 -8.96 -11.61
CA ARG A 156 -11.78 -9.16 -11.47
C ARG A 156 -11.12 -8.16 -10.53
N ARG A 157 -11.76 -7.02 -10.26
CA ARG A 157 -11.19 -5.90 -9.47
C ARG A 157 -10.79 -6.33 -8.06
N ALA A 158 -11.67 -7.03 -7.35
CA ALA A 158 -11.42 -7.45 -5.97
C ALA A 158 -10.20 -8.37 -5.87
N GLY A 159 -10.04 -9.31 -6.79
CA GLY A 159 -8.87 -10.19 -6.84
C GLY A 159 -7.57 -9.45 -7.13
N ALA A 160 -7.58 -8.49 -8.07
CA ALA A 160 -6.41 -7.71 -8.42
C ALA A 160 -5.97 -6.77 -7.28
N ILE A 161 -6.91 -6.10 -6.62
CA ILE A 161 -6.64 -5.26 -5.44
C ILE A 161 -6.10 -6.11 -4.28
N GLY A 162 -6.66 -7.31 -4.07
CA GLY A 162 -6.16 -8.26 -3.08
C GLY A 162 -4.71 -8.68 -3.37
N ALA A 163 -4.39 -9.01 -4.62
CA ALA A 163 -3.04 -9.37 -5.03
C ALA A 163 -2.05 -8.22 -4.84
N MET A 164 -2.43 -6.98 -5.18
CA MET A 164 -1.63 -5.78 -4.91
C MET A 164 -1.38 -5.59 -3.41
N SER A 165 -2.42 -5.69 -2.58
CA SER A 165 -2.28 -5.55 -1.12
C SER A 165 -1.38 -6.62 -0.53
N THR A 166 -1.46 -7.85 -1.03
CA THR A 166 -0.56 -8.94 -0.61
C THR A 166 0.87 -8.67 -1.02
N SER A 167 1.10 -8.16 -2.25
CA SER A 167 2.46 -7.83 -2.70
C SER A 167 3.11 -6.77 -1.81
N PHE A 168 2.34 -5.81 -1.29
CA PHE A 168 2.83 -4.79 -0.36
C PHE A 168 3.32 -5.39 0.96
N LEU A 169 2.60 -6.38 1.50
CA LEU A 169 3.00 -7.06 2.73
C LEU A 169 4.20 -7.98 2.49
N VAL A 170 4.15 -8.78 1.42
CA VAL A 170 5.23 -9.71 1.04
C VAL A 170 6.54 -8.96 0.79
N ALA A 171 6.49 -7.76 0.19
CA ALA A 171 7.66 -6.91 0.00
C ALA A 171 8.37 -6.59 1.33
N GLY A 172 7.63 -6.53 2.44
CA GLY A 172 8.17 -6.31 3.78
C GLY A 172 9.18 -7.37 4.24
N ILE A 173 9.06 -8.59 3.75
CA ILE A 173 10.01 -9.67 4.05
C ILE A 173 10.97 -9.90 2.87
N VAL A 174 10.43 -10.02 1.65
CA VAL A 174 11.25 -10.27 0.45
C VAL A 174 12.30 -9.18 0.26
N GLY A 175 11.93 -7.91 0.49
CA GLY A 175 12.87 -6.79 0.40
C GLY A 175 14.02 -6.89 1.40
N GLN A 176 13.73 -7.28 2.65
CA GLN A 176 14.76 -7.47 3.67
C GLN A 176 15.65 -8.66 3.34
N VAL A 177 15.08 -9.78 2.89
CA VAL A 177 15.85 -10.99 2.54
C VAL A 177 16.77 -10.71 1.35
N LEU A 178 16.24 -10.09 0.28
CA LEU A 178 17.04 -9.74 -0.89
C LEU A 178 18.20 -8.81 -0.51
N ALA A 179 17.92 -7.76 0.25
CA ALA A 179 18.95 -6.81 0.67
C ALA A 179 20.00 -7.48 1.59
N SER A 180 19.58 -8.37 2.48
CA SER A 180 20.50 -9.12 3.34
C SER A 180 21.40 -10.06 2.54
N LEU A 181 20.85 -10.80 1.57
CA LEU A 181 21.62 -11.71 0.70
C LEU A 181 22.63 -10.94 -0.14
N VAL A 182 22.20 -9.84 -0.76
CA VAL A 182 23.10 -9.02 -1.57
C VAL A 182 24.20 -8.39 -0.71
N ALA A 183 23.85 -7.83 0.46
CA ALA A 183 24.83 -7.23 1.35
C ALA A 183 25.86 -8.25 1.87
N LEU A 184 25.42 -9.49 2.14
CA LEU A 184 26.28 -10.57 2.65
C LEU A 184 27.27 -11.08 1.59
N HIS A 185 26.86 -11.22 0.34
CA HIS A 185 27.66 -11.89 -0.69
C HIS A 185 28.38 -10.92 -1.64
N LEU A 186 27.80 -9.75 -1.90
CA LEU A 186 28.30 -8.79 -2.90
C LEU A 186 28.66 -7.43 -2.29
N GLY A 187 28.19 -7.17 -1.05
CA GLY A 187 28.26 -5.85 -0.43
C GLY A 187 27.04 -4.98 -0.72
N TRP A 188 26.74 -4.04 0.20
CA TRP A 188 25.51 -3.24 0.17
C TRP A 188 25.34 -2.38 -1.09
N ARG A 189 26.45 -1.92 -1.69
CA ARG A 189 26.41 -1.07 -2.89
C ARG A 189 25.78 -1.77 -4.08
N TRP A 190 25.95 -3.10 -4.22
CA TRP A 190 25.37 -3.90 -5.30
C TRP A 190 23.86 -4.06 -5.23
N PHE A 191 23.27 -3.84 -4.07
CA PHE A 191 21.81 -3.87 -3.94
C PHE A 191 21.12 -2.84 -4.86
N PHE A 192 21.67 -1.65 -4.96
CA PHE A 192 21.07 -0.56 -5.72
C PHE A 192 21.11 -0.77 -7.24
N PRO A 193 22.24 -1.10 -7.88
CA PRO A 193 22.23 -1.34 -9.33
C PRO A 193 21.44 -2.61 -9.70
N LEU A 194 21.45 -3.65 -8.88
CA LEU A 194 20.61 -4.84 -9.07
C LEU A 194 19.12 -4.45 -9.09
N CYS A 195 18.66 -3.75 -8.08
CA CYS A 195 17.28 -3.28 -8.00
C CYS A 195 16.95 -2.26 -9.09
N GLY A 196 17.89 -1.38 -9.44
CA GLY A 196 17.75 -0.43 -10.56
C GLY A 196 17.52 -1.16 -11.88
N GLY A 197 18.28 -2.23 -12.15
CA GLY A 197 18.08 -3.09 -13.32
C GLY A 197 16.72 -3.78 -13.33
N LEU A 198 16.29 -4.34 -12.19
CA LEU A 198 14.95 -4.95 -12.08
C LEU A 198 13.84 -3.92 -12.25
N LEU A 199 13.99 -2.71 -11.73
CA LEU A 199 13.04 -1.61 -11.92
C LEU A 199 13.01 -1.13 -13.39
N ALA A 200 14.14 -1.13 -14.10
CA ALA A 200 14.17 -0.82 -15.53
C ALA A 200 13.39 -1.85 -16.35
N VAL A 201 13.55 -3.14 -16.04
CA VAL A 201 12.77 -4.22 -16.68
C VAL A 201 11.28 -4.06 -16.33
N ALA A 202 10.95 -3.73 -15.08
CA ALA A 202 9.56 -3.49 -14.66
C ALA A 202 8.96 -2.27 -15.40
N LEU A 203 9.73 -1.19 -15.57
CA LEU A 203 9.32 -0.01 -16.36
C LEU A 203 9.02 -0.42 -17.82
N ALA A 204 9.90 -1.16 -18.45
CA ALA A 204 9.70 -1.64 -19.83
C ALA A 204 8.45 -2.52 -19.93
N ALA A 205 8.22 -3.42 -18.96
CA ALA A 205 7.04 -4.27 -18.88
C ALA A 205 5.75 -3.44 -18.70
N VAL A 206 5.77 -2.45 -17.82
CA VAL A 206 4.62 -1.54 -17.60
C VAL A 206 4.30 -0.76 -18.89
N LEU A 207 5.31 -0.25 -19.58
CA LEU A 207 5.14 0.47 -20.85
C LEU A 207 4.58 -0.43 -21.95
N ALA A 208 4.95 -1.73 -21.97
CA ALA A 208 4.49 -2.69 -22.96
C ALA A 208 3.06 -3.18 -22.72
N VAL A 209 2.66 -3.36 -21.44
CA VAL A 209 1.43 -4.09 -21.08
C VAL A 209 0.32 -3.17 -20.60
N VAL A 210 0.66 -2.03 -19.98
CA VAL A 210 -0.33 -1.06 -19.47
C VAL A 210 -0.72 -0.09 -20.58
N HIS A 211 -1.98 -0.10 -20.97
CA HIS A 211 -2.55 0.80 -21.97
C HIS A 211 -3.41 1.84 -21.26
N ASP A 212 -3.40 3.07 -21.76
CA ASP A 212 -4.31 4.08 -21.24
C ASP A 212 -5.75 3.59 -21.47
N ALA A 213 -6.51 3.44 -20.39
CA ALA A 213 -7.95 3.31 -20.48
C ALA A 213 -8.45 4.58 -21.19
N ALA A 214 -9.31 4.42 -22.21
CA ALA A 214 -9.96 5.56 -22.82
C ALA A 214 -10.49 6.44 -21.68
N HIS A 215 -10.01 7.66 -21.59
CA HIS A 215 -10.28 8.55 -20.47
C HIS A 215 -11.78 8.59 -20.24
N ALA A 216 -12.27 8.01 -19.18
CA ALA A 216 -13.45 8.49 -18.55
C ALA A 216 -13.10 9.90 -18.04
N SER A 217 -13.08 10.84 -18.98
CA SER A 217 -12.98 12.26 -18.70
C SER A 217 -14.29 12.66 -18.02
N GLY A 218 -14.47 12.15 -16.81
CA GLY A 218 -15.39 12.79 -15.89
C GLY A 218 -14.75 14.13 -15.56
N PRO A 219 -15.49 15.22 -15.60
CA PRO A 219 -14.99 16.50 -15.16
C PRO A 219 -14.66 16.38 -13.67
N SER A 220 -13.41 16.08 -13.34
CA SER A 220 -12.86 16.34 -12.01
C SER A 220 -12.79 17.87 -11.89
N GLY A 221 -13.96 18.51 -11.79
CA GLY A 221 -14.10 19.95 -11.65
C GLY A 221 -13.60 20.48 -10.30
N SER A 222 -12.93 19.66 -9.48
CA SER A 222 -12.31 20.09 -8.24
C SER A 222 -10.89 20.56 -8.55
N SER A 223 -10.64 21.85 -8.36
CA SER A 223 -9.28 22.40 -8.39
C SER A 223 -8.38 21.63 -7.41
N LEU A 224 -7.08 21.54 -7.69
CA LEU A 224 -6.09 20.96 -6.76
C LEU A 224 -6.28 21.52 -5.35
N ARG A 225 -6.53 22.82 -5.22
CA ARG A 225 -6.81 23.50 -3.95
C ARG A 225 -8.06 22.93 -3.25
N GLY A 226 -9.11 22.60 -4.00
CA GLY A 226 -10.32 21.98 -3.48
C GLY A 226 -10.08 20.55 -2.98
N GLN A 227 -9.23 19.78 -3.66
CA GLN A 227 -8.84 18.43 -3.23
C GLN A 227 -8.03 18.48 -1.92
N PHE A 228 -7.05 19.36 -1.80
CA PHE A 228 -6.30 19.54 -0.55
C PHE A 228 -7.18 20.04 0.61
N ALA A 229 -8.12 20.96 0.33
CA ALA A 229 -9.07 21.42 1.34
C ALA A 229 -10.02 20.29 1.81
N SER A 230 -10.45 19.40 0.91
CA SER A 230 -11.28 18.23 1.27
C SER A 230 -10.51 17.23 2.12
N LEU A 231 -9.23 17.01 1.79
CA LEU A 231 -8.32 16.15 2.54
C LEU A 231 -8.07 16.70 3.97
N GLY A 232 -7.84 18.00 4.11
CA GLY A 232 -7.67 18.65 5.40
C GLY A 232 -8.91 18.53 6.29
N ARG A 233 -10.09 18.76 5.73
CA ARG A 233 -11.37 18.58 6.44
C ARG A 233 -11.61 17.13 6.87
N LEU A 234 -11.27 16.17 6.01
CA LEU A 234 -11.37 14.75 6.33
C LEU A 234 -10.44 14.38 7.48
N ALA A 235 -9.19 14.83 7.43
CA ALA A 235 -8.17 14.52 8.43
C ALA A 235 -8.53 15.02 9.84
N LEU A 236 -9.29 16.10 9.94
CA LEU A 236 -9.70 16.70 11.21
C LEU A 236 -10.97 16.10 11.85
N ARG A 237 -11.65 15.17 11.16
CA ARG A 237 -12.81 14.48 11.75
C ARG A 237 -12.38 13.61 12.93
N PRO A 238 -13.05 13.65 14.11
CA PRO A 238 -12.65 12.87 15.29
C PRO A 238 -12.53 11.38 15.04
N ALA A 239 -13.46 10.80 14.27
CA ALA A 239 -13.39 9.40 13.85
C ALA A 239 -12.16 9.11 12.99
N VAL A 240 -11.77 10.01 12.07
CA VAL A 240 -10.59 9.85 11.23
C VAL A 240 -9.31 10.04 12.02
N LEU A 241 -9.28 10.93 13.00
CA LEU A 241 -8.14 11.09 13.91
C LEU A 241 -7.89 9.81 14.73
N ALA A 242 -8.93 9.22 15.31
CA ALA A 242 -8.82 7.94 16.02
C ALA A 242 -8.32 6.82 15.11
N LEU A 243 -8.85 6.74 13.88
CA LEU A 243 -8.40 5.78 12.88
C LEU A 243 -6.93 6.01 12.48
N SER A 244 -6.52 7.28 12.35
CA SER A 244 -5.15 7.68 11.98
C SER A 244 -4.15 7.35 13.08
N LEU A 245 -4.53 7.54 14.34
CA LEU A 245 -3.71 7.17 15.50
C LEU A 245 -3.41 5.66 15.53
N ALA A 246 -4.39 4.82 15.18
CA ALA A 246 -4.14 3.40 15.04
C ALA A 246 -3.32 3.07 13.78
N HIS A 247 -3.60 3.76 12.66
CA HIS A 247 -3.00 3.42 11.37
C HIS A 247 -1.51 3.74 11.30
N VAL A 248 -1.08 4.85 11.91
CA VAL A 248 0.34 5.24 11.96
C VAL A 248 1.20 4.18 12.63
N THR A 249 0.64 3.42 13.57
CA THR A 249 1.38 2.38 14.32
C THR A 249 1.69 1.13 13.49
N LEU A 250 0.91 0.81 12.45
CA LEU A 250 1.05 -0.45 11.72
C LEU A 250 2.46 -0.65 11.16
N LEU A 251 2.92 0.24 10.29
CA LEU A 251 4.27 0.14 9.72
C LEU A 251 5.34 0.67 10.66
N MET A 252 5.02 1.60 11.56
CA MET A 252 5.95 2.06 12.59
C MET A 252 6.45 0.87 13.44
N VAL A 253 5.52 0.10 13.99
CA VAL A 253 5.84 -1.07 14.81
C VAL A 253 6.52 -2.17 13.99
N PHE A 254 6.03 -2.42 12.74
CA PHE A 254 6.62 -3.41 11.85
C PHE A 254 8.10 -3.11 11.56
N VAL A 255 8.41 -1.89 11.16
CA VAL A 255 9.79 -1.50 10.83
C VAL A 255 10.65 -1.44 12.09
N ALA A 256 10.12 -0.93 13.21
CA ALA A 256 10.84 -0.90 14.49
C ALA A 256 11.22 -2.31 14.96
N MET A 257 10.28 -3.26 14.93
CA MET A 257 10.51 -4.64 15.34
C MET A 257 11.61 -5.30 14.48
N TYR A 258 11.48 -5.24 13.13
CA TYR A 258 12.46 -5.86 12.24
C TYR A 258 13.84 -5.20 12.29
N THR A 259 13.91 -3.91 12.62
CA THR A 259 15.19 -3.21 12.88
C THR A 259 15.80 -3.71 14.19
N GLY A 260 15.02 -3.77 15.27
CA GLY A 260 15.48 -4.18 16.60
C GLY A 260 15.86 -5.67 16.70
N ILE A 261 15.08 -6.57 16.08
CA ILE A 261 15.35 -8.01 16.13
C ILE A 261 16.66 -8.37 15.41
N GLY A 262 17.01 -7.64 14.33
CA GLY A 262 18.28 -7.83 13.63
C GLY A 262 19.47 -7.61 14.56
N GLY A 263 19.53 -6.45 15.21
CA GLY A 263 20.59 -6.11 16.16
C GLY A 263 20.61 -7.03 17.41
N HIS A 264 19.43 -7.45 17.88
CA HIS A 264 19.34 -8.39 19.00
C HIS A 264 19.94 -9.76 18.65
N LEU A 265 19.60 -10.31 17.49
CA LEU A 265 20.12 -11.60 17.04
C LEU A 265 21.63 -11.56 16.75
N GLU A 266 22.13 -10.43 16.23
CA GLU A 266 23.58 -10.18 16.08
C GLU A 266 24.28 -10.15 17.45
N SER A 267 23.70 -9.52 18.47
CA SER A 267 24.24 -9.48 19.83
C SER A 267 24.30 -10.87 20.51
N LEU A 268 23.43 -11.80 20.08
CA LEU A 268 23.46 -13.22 20.50
C LEU A 268 24.44 -14.06 19.69
N GLY A 269 25.27 -13.46 18.82
CA GLY A 269 26.25 -14.15 18.00
C GLY A 269 25.66 -14.96 16.83
N MET A 270 24.43 -14.67 16.44
CA MET A 270 23.78 -15.36 15.33
C MET A 270 24.43 -15.02 13.99
N ARG A 271 24.58 -16.01 13.13
CA ARG A 271 25.10 -15.82 11.77
C ARG A 271 24.10 -15.03 10.94
N PRO A 272 24.55 -14.13 10.04
CA PRO A 272 23.66 -13.37 9.15
C PRO A 272 22.70 -14.25 8.34
N SER A 273 23.14 -15.44 7.89
CA SER A 273 22.30 -16.41 7.19
C SER A 273 21.14 -16.92 8.05
N THR A 274 21.36 -17.14 9.35
CA THR A 274 20.30 -17.55 10.30
C THR A 274 19.29 -16.43 10.50
N ILE A 275 19.73 -15.18 10.57
CA ILE A 275 18.85 -14.00 10.68
C ILE A 275 17.93 -13.90 9.45
N ILE A 276 18.44 -14.19 8.26
CA ILE A 276 17.65 -14.24 7.02
C ILE A 276 16.55 -15.31 7.11
N LEU A 277 16.87 -16.51 7.59
CA LEU A 277 15.90 -17.60 7.75
C LEU A 277 14.78 -17.24 8.75
N ILE A 278 15.12 -16.56 9.84
CA ILE A 278 14.15 -16.09 10.83
C ILE A 278 13.16 -15.08 10.21
N ARG A 279 13.67 -14.17 9.38
CA ARG A 279 12.82 -13.22 8.65
C ARG A 279 11.86 -13.96 7.71
N LEU A 280 12.32 -14.99 7.01
CA LEU A 280 11.50 -15.80 6.09
C LEU A 280 10.42 -16.60 6.84
N ALA A 281 10.65 -17.00 8.07
CA ALA A 281 9.70 -17.82 8.84
C ALA A 281 8.33 -17.14 9.03
N ALA A 282 8.26 -15.81 9.04
CA ALA A 282 7.03 -15.05 9.16
C ALA A 282 6.31 -14.81 7.80
N LEU A 283 6.96 -15.12 6.67
CA LEU A 283 6.37 -14.88 5.33
C LEU A 283 5.03 -15.57 5.10
N PRO A 284 4.82 -16.85 5.49
CA PRO A 284 3.53 -17.51 5.31
C PRO A 284 2.36 -16.79 5.99
N ALA A 285 2.60 -16.14 7.15
CA ALA A 285 1.57 -15.41 7.87
C ALA A 285 1.03 -14.21 7.09
N MET A 286 1.81 -13.63 6.18
CA MET A 286 1.36 -12.49 5.36
C MET A 286 0.26 -12.86 4.36
N PHE A 287 0.20 -14.13 3.93
CA PHE A 287 -0.85 -14.62 3.04
C PHE A 287 -2.23 -14.68 3.71
N LEU A 288 -2.33 -14.56 5.04
CA LEU A 288 -3.62 -14.41 5.73
C LEU A 288 -4.39 -13.18 5.24
N SER A 289 -3.69 -12.15 4.74
CA SER A 289 -4.31 -10.96 4.14
C SER A 289 -5.23 -11.29 2.96
N LEU A 290 -4.94 -12.34 2.18
CA LEU A 290 -5.81 -12.82 1.09
C LEU A 290 -7.17 -13.30 1.59
N GLY A 291 -7.22 -13.81 2.82
CA GLY A 291 -8.44 -14.27 3.49
C GLY A 291 -9.27 -13.16 4.13
N ALA A 292 -8.71 -11.94 4.27
CA ALA A 292 -9.37 -10.86 5.01
C ALA A 292 -10.77 -10.51 4.45
N GLY A 293 -10.94 -10.57 3.12
CA GLY A 293 -12.23 -10.35 2.47
C GLY A 293 -13.30 -11.41 2.86
N ARG A 294 -12.90 -12.67 3.04
CA ARG A 294 -13.80 -13.75 3.50
C ARG A 294 -14.20 -13.56 4.96
N PHE A 295 -13.29 -13.07 5.80
CA PHE A 295 -13.61 -12.69 7.18
C PHE A 295 -14.55 -11.48 7.21
N ALA A 296 -14.38 -10.52 6.29
CA ALA A 296 -15.25 -9.34 6.18
C ALA A 296 -16.69 -9.68 5.74
N ALA A 297 -16.91 -10.81 5.09
CA ALA A 297 -18.26 -11.28 4.78
C ALA A 297 -19.08 -11.66 6.03
N ARG A 298 -18.41 -11.95 7.15
CA ARG A 298 -19.03 -12.37 8.42
C ARG A 298 -18.83 -11.39 9.57
N ARG A 299 -17.90 -10.45 9.45
CA ARG A 299 -17.52 -9.48 10.49
C ARG A 299 -17.29 -8.11 9.90
N SER A 300 -17.51 -7.03 10.67
CA SER A 300 -17.19 -5.69 10.22
C SER A 300 -15.67 -5.48 10.11
N TRP A 301 -15.25 -4.58 9.22
CA TRP A 301 -13.83 -4.22 9.08
C TRP A 301 -13.21 -3.71 10.39
N ALA A 302 -14.00 -2.99 11.22
CA ALA A 302 -13.54 -2.55 12.54
C ALA A 302 -13.29 -3.72 13.51
N GLN A 303 -14.07 -4.81 13.42
CA GLN A 303 -13.84 -6.03 14.22
C GLN A 303 -12.57 -6.75 13.76
N ILE A 304 -12.33 -6.82 12.45
CA ILE A 304 -11.12 -7.43 11.88
C ILE A 304 -9.88 -6.60 12.27
N ALA A 305 -9.96 -5.27 12.19
CA ALA A 305 -8.87 -4.41 12.62
C ALA A 305 -8.54 -4.60 14.11
N ARG A 306 -9.57 -4.65 15.00
CA ARG A 306 -9.36 -4.92 16.43
C ARG A 306 -8.72 -6.28 16.68
N LEU A 307 -9.19 -7.33 16.00
CA LEU A 307 -8.59 -8.65 16.08
C LEU A 307 -7.12 -8.61 15.64
N GLY A 308 -6.84 -7.95 14.51
CA GLY A 308 -5.48 -7.82 13.98
C GLY A 308 -4.54 -7.08 14.94
N PHE A 309 -4.96 -5.94 15.50
CA PHE A 309 -4.15 -5.21 16.50
C PHE A 309 -3.98 -6.02 17.79
N GLY A 310 -5.01 -6.73 18.26
CA GLY A 310 -4.93 -7.60 19.44
C GLY A 310 -3.95 -8.75 19.25
N VAL A 311 -4.02 -9.45 18.12
CA VAL A 311 -3.09 -10.53 17.75
C VAL A 311 -1.66 -9.97 17.60
N SER A 312 -1.49 -8.80 16.99
CA SER A 312 -0.18 -8.15 16.88
C SER A 312 0.38 -7.79 18.24
N ALA A 313 -0.43 -7.26 19.17
CA ALA A 313 0.00 -6.95 20.53
C ALA A 313 0.43 -8.20 21.30
N LEU A 314 -0.31 -9.30 21.17
CA LEU A 314 0.07 -10.58 21.78
C LEU A 314 1.38 -11.14 21.21
N GLY A 315 1.57 -11.09 19.89
CA GLY A 315 2.82 -11.48 19.26
C GLY A 315 3.99 -10.62 19.73
N MET A 316 3.83 -9.31 19.80
CA MET A 316 4.87 -8.37 20.26
C MET A 316 5.21 -8.58 21.75
N LEU A 317 4.22 -8.82 22.60
CA LEU A 317 4.45 -9.22 23.99
C LEU A 317 5.20 -10.56 24.08
N GLY A 318 4.84 -11.51 23.23
CA GLY A 318 5.56 -12.77 23.10
C GLY A 318 7.04 -12.59 22.79
N GLU A 319 7.38 -11.67 21.85
CA GLU A 319 8.79 -11.32 21.56
C GLU A 319 9.53 -10.76 22.79
N ALA A 320 8.86 -9.91 23.59
CA ALA A 320 9.43 -9.38 24.81
C ALA A 320 9.72 -10.45 25.87
N LEU A 321 8.79 -11.42 26.02
CA LEU A 321 8.89 -12.49 27.03
C LEU A 321 9.82 -13.63 26.60
N LEU A 322 9.91 -13.90 25.29
CA LEU A 322 10.66 -15.02 24.72
C LEU A 322 11.96 -14.57 24.04
N ALA A 323 12.44 -13.36 24.32
CA ALA A 323 13.63 -12.77 23.70
C ALA A 323 14.91 -13.63 23.83
N GLY A 324 15.01 -14.48 24.86
CA GLY A 324 16.12 -15.41 25.05
C GLY A 324 15.99 -16.74 24.31
N SER A 325 14.87 -17.02 23.64
CA SER A 325 14.60 -18.26 22.92
C SER A 325 14.39 -18.02 21.44
N LEU A 326 15.25 -18.57 20.59
CA LEU A 326 15.12 -18.45 19.14
C LEU A 326 13.77 -18.96 18.63
N ALA A 327 13.35 -20.15 19.07
CA ALA A 327 12.06 -20.73 18.69
C ALA A 327 10.87 -19.85 19.18
N GLY A 328 11.00 -19.30 20.40
CA GLY A 328 10.04 -18.38 20.97
C GLY A 328 9.92 -17.09 20.17
N LEU A 329 11.05 -16.47 19.79
CA LEU A 329 11.09 -15.28 18.94
C LEU A 329 10.42 -15.53 17.58
N VAL A 330 10.76 -16.63 16.91
CA VAL A 330 10.17 -16.99 15.61
C VAL A 330 8.66 -17.17 15.73
N ALA A 331 8.19 -17.92 16.74
CA ALA A 331 6.77 -18.15 16.95
C ALA A 331 6.02 -16.83 17.24
N ALA A 332 6.58 -15.98 18.10
CA ALA A 332 6.02 -14.68 18.43
C ALA A 332 5.98 -13.73 17.23
N SER A 333 7.05 -13.70 16.41
CA SER A 333 7.10 -12.93 15.16
C SER A 333 6.03 -13.39 14.15
N VAL A 334 5.80 -14.70 14.01
CA VAL A 334 4.75 -15.24 13.15
C VAL A 334 3.37 -14.76 13.62
N VAL A 335 3.10 -14.81 14.94
CA VAL A 335 1.83 -14.32 15.52
C VAL A 335 1.68 -12.82 15.28
N TYR A 336 2.75 -12.04 15.51
CA TYR A 336 2.75 -10.60 15.26
C TYR A 336 2.40 -10.28 13.80
N VAL A 337 3.10 -10.91 12.85
CA VAL A 337 2.88 -10.70 11.40
C VAL A 337 1.50 -11.15 10.97
N ALA A 338 0.95 -12.23 11.55
CA ALA A 338 -0.42 -12.66 11.30
C ALA A 338 -1.44 -11.58 11.69
N GLY A 339 -1.22 -10.92 12.83
CA GLY A 339 -2.03 -9.78 13.26
C GLY A 339 -1.95 -8.59 12.29
N VAL A 340 -0.75 -8.23 11.85
CA VAL A 340 -0.54 -7.17 10.83
C VAL A 340 -1.24 -7.51 9.52
N ALA A 341 -1.16 -8.77 9.06
CA ALA A 341 -1.80 -9.24 7.84
C ALA A 341 -3.34 -9.13 7.87
N LEU A 342 -3.94 -9.19 9.06
CA LEU A 342 -5.38 -8.93 9.25
C LEU A 342 -5.69 -7.43 9.39
N ALA A 343 -4.88 -6.69 10.14
CA ALA A 343 -5.12 -5.28 10.42
C ALA A 343 -4.95 -4.40 9.18
N ALA A 344 -3.92 -4.61 8.36
CA ALA A 344 -3.60 -3.74 7.24
C ALA A 344 -4.75 -3.61 6.21
N PRO A 345 -5.33 -4.68 5.62
CA PRO A 345 -6.44 -4.57 4.69
C PRO A 345 -7.71 -4.03 5.37
N ALA A 346 -7.92 -4.31 6.66
CA ALA A 346 -9.04 -3.78 7.40
C ALA A 346 -8.96 -2.26 7.56
N MET A 347 -7.78 -1.72 7.89
CA MET A 347 -7.56 -0.28 8.01
C MET A 347 -7.73 0.44 6.67
N ILE A 348 -7.20 -0.11 5.57
CA ILE A 348 -7.41 0.43 4.21
C ILE A 348 -8.90 0.51 3.88
N SER A 349 -9.66 -0.55 4.20
CA SER A 349 -11.10 -0.60 3.96
C SER A 349 -11.88 0.42 4.80
N LEU A 350 -11.50 0.63 6.06
CA LEU A 350 -12.10 1.63 6.94
C LEU A 350 -11.87 3.05 6.43
N TYR A 351 -10.66 3.37 5.94
CA TYR A 351 -10.41 4.66 5.31
C TYR A 351 -11.26 4.88 4.06
N GLY A 352 -11.42 3.84 3.23
CA GLY A 352 -12.29 3.88 2.06
C GLY A 352 -13.77 4.12 2.41
N GLN A 353 -14.24 3.60 3.56
CA GLN A 353 -15.61 3.79 4.04
C GLN A 353 -15.83 5.20 4.60
N VAL A 354 -14.95 5.65 5.51
CA VAL A 354 -15.11 6.93 6.22
C VAL A 354 -14.91 8.14 5.31
N SER A 355 -14.23 7.96 4.18
CA SER A 355 -13.95 9.02 3.21
C SER A 355 -14.98 9.13 2.09
N ALA A 356 -16.00 8.27 2.03
CA ALA A 356 -17.04 8.36 1.02
C ALA A 356 -17.77 9.73 1.11
N PRO A 357 -18.11 10.36 -0.06
CA PRO A 357 -17.88 9.91 -1.42
C PRO A 357 -16.43 10.13 -1.95
N ASN A 358 -15.61 10.92 -1.27
CA ASN A 358 -14.27 11.34 -1.70
C ASN A 358 -13.19 10.27 -1.40
N ARG A 359 -13.38 9.05 -1.89
CA ARG A 359 -12.48 7.90 -1.60
C ARG A 359 -11.02 8.16 -1.96
N GLY A 360 -10.73 8.95 -2.99
CA GLY A 360 -9.36 9.32 -3.39
C GLY A 360 -8.61 10.05 -2.28
N SER A 361 -9.25 11.06 -1.65
CA SER A 361 -8.67 11.77 -0.50
C SER A 361 -8.44 10.84 0.69
N GLY A 362 -9.36 9.90 0.95
CA GLY A 362 -9.19 8.92 2.02
C GLY A 362 -8.01 7.99 1.78
N MET A 363 -7.82 7.51 0.56
CA MET A 363 -6.68 6.64 0.22
C MET A 363 -5.35 7.39 0.23
N ALA A 364 -5.33 8.67 -0.17
CA ALA A 364 -4.13 9.51 -0.04
C ALA A 364 -3.75 9.72 1.43
N LEU A 365 -4.74 10.01 2.29
CA LEU A 365 -4.52 10.17 3.73
C LEU A 365 -4.07 8.84 4.39
N ASN A 366 -4.69 7.72 4.02
CA ASN A 366 -4.29 6.39 4.45
C ASN A 366 -2.80 6.14 4.18
N GLY A 367 -2.35 6.33 2.94
CA GLY A 367 -0.96 6.15 2.57
C GLY A 367 -0.03 7.13 3.29
N PHE A 368 -0.38 8.41 3.35
CA PHE A 368 0.40 9.43 4.04
C PHE A 368 0.66 9.04 5.50
N ILE A 369 -0.38 8.72 6.26
CA ILE A 369 -0.27 8.39 7.68
C ILE A 369 0.53 7.11 7.90
N LEU A 370 0.29 6.09 7.09
CA LEU A 370 1.00 4.81 7.16
C LEU A 370 2.51 4.99 7.03
N PHE A 371 2.95 5.80 6.05
CA PHE A 371 4.37 6.00 5.77
C PHE A 371 5.03 7.06 6.66
N VAL A 372 4.27 8.01 7.22
CA VAL A 372 4.74 8.83 8.34
C VAL A 372 5.11 7.93 9.52
N GLY A 373 4.27 6.94 9.86
CA GLY A 373 4.60 5.94 10.88
C GLY A 373 5.88 5.16 10.56
N THR A 374 6.03 4.72 9.31
CA THR A 374 7.22 4.01 8.86
C THR A 374 8.51 4.79 9.12
N SER A 375 8.49 6.10 8.97
CA SER A 375 9.66 6.96 9.18
C SER A 375 10.14 6.99 10.63
N ALA A 376 9.23 6.81 11.59
CA ALA A 376 9.54 6.78 13.02
C ALA A 376 10.04 5.41 13.52
N GLY A 377 9.72 4.32 12.82
CA GLY A 377 10.05 2.96 13.27
C GLY A 377 11.53 2.73 13.58
N PRO A 378 12.46 2.99 12.66
CA PRO A 378 13.88 2.80 12.89
C PRO A 378 14.44 3.71 13.99
N LEU A 379 13.90 4.93 14.14
CA LEU A 379 14.30 5.84 15.21
C LEU A 379 13.94 5.28 16.58
N LEU A 380 12.74 4.69 16.72
CA LEU A 380 12.35 3.99 17.96
C LEU A 380 13.26 2.81 18.26
N ALA A 381 13.61 2.01 17.25
CA ALA A 381 14.48 0.86 17.42
C ALA A 381 15.89 1.26 17.85
N THR A 382 16.47 2.29 17.21
CA THR A 382 17.85 2.73 17.50
C THR A 382 17.98 3.55 18.78
N SER A 383 16.88 4.17 19.27
CA SER A 383 16.88 4.89 20.55
C SER A 383 16.56 4.00 21.76
N SER A 384 16.11 2.77 21.54
CA SER A 384 15.76 1.85 22.62
C SER A 384 17.00 1.17 23.23
N PRO A 385 17.12 1.13 24.56
CA PRO A 385 18.32 0.61 25.22
C PRO A 385 18.50 -0.90 25.08
N THR A 386 17.40 -1.64 24.96
CA THR A 386 17.39 -3.10 24.81
C THR A 386 16.25 -3.55 23.90
N PHE A 387 16.40 -4.71 23.27
CA PHE A 387 15.32 -5.31 22.46
C PHE A 387 14.05 -5.55 23.26
N ARG A 388 14.17 -5.99 24.52
CA ARG A 388 13.03 -6.18 25.43
C ARG A 388 12.31 -4.88 25.74
N ALA A 389 13.05 -3.79 25.99
CA ALA A 389 12.44 -2.47 26.22
C ALA A 389 11.71 -1.98 24.97
N LEU A 390 12.30 -2.16 23.78
CA LEU A 390 11.67 -1.86 22.50
C LEU A 390 10.34 -2.62 22.35
N THR A 391 10.35 -3.94 22.46
CA THR A 391 9.17 -4.79 22.22
C THR A 391 8.05 -4.54 23.23
N LEU A 392 8.37 -4.22 24.50
CA LEU A 392 7.39 -3.78 25.51
C LEU A 392 6.77 -2.42 25.14
N ALA A 393 7.57 -1.46 24.69
CA ALA A 393 7.06 -0.16 24.22
C ALA A 393 6.18 -0.32 23.00
N LEU A 394 6.57 -1.15 22.02
CA LEU A 394 5.80 -1.46 20.83
C LEU A 394 4.48 -2.19 21.18
N THR A 395 4.50 -3.07 22.20
CA THR A 395 3.27 -3.69 22.72
C THR A 395 2.30 -2.64 23.25
N GLY A 396 2.79 -1.69 24.06
CA GLY A 396 1.98 -0.57 24.56
C GLY A 396 1.38 0.28 23.44
N ILE A 397 2.15 0.57 22.40
CA ILE A 397 1.70 1.29 21.20
C ILE A 397 0.59 0.51 20.47
N LEU A 398 0.70 -0.80 20.33
CA LEU A 398 -0.33 -1.64 19.69
C LEU A 398 -1.63 -1.71 20.54
N VAL A 399 -1.51 -1.73 21.87
CA VAL A 399 -2.66 -1.66 22.77
C VAL A 399 -3.37 -0.31 22.63
N LEU A 400 -2.63 0.79 22.55
CA LEU A 400 -3.20 2.12 22.27
C LEU A 400 -3.88 2.18 20.89
N ALA A 401 -3.30 1.54 19.88
CA ALA A 401 -3.91 1.42 18.57
C ALA A 401 -5.23 0.62 18.60
N LEU A 402 -5.26 -0.48 19.36
CA LEU A 402 -6.47 -1.26 19.60
C LEU A 402 -7.57 -0.42 20.28
N ALA A 403 -7.20 0.37 21.29
CA ALA A 403 -8.11 1.30 21.95
C ALA A 403 -8.63 2.38 20.97
N ALA A 404 -7.76 2.94 20.12
CA ALA A 404 -8.13 3.94 19.13
C ALA A 404 -9.11 3.38 18.07
N VAL A 405 -8.92 2.14 17.58
CA VAL A 405 -9.88 1.48 16.67
C VAL A 405 -11.21 1.20 17.37
N THR A 406 -11.18 0.95 18.68
CA THR A 406 -12.40 0.74 19.46
C THR A 406 -13.17 2.04 19.63
N ALA A 407 -12.46 3.14 19.94
CA ALA A 407 -13.03 4.49 20.03
C ALA A 407 -13.58 4.97 18.67
N PHE A 408 -12.91 4.66 17.56
CA PHE A 408 -13.39 4.98 16.20
C PHE A 408 -14.83 4.52 15.98
N LYS A 409 -15.18 3.28 16.40
CA LYS A 409 -16.54 2.75 16.23
C LYS A 409 -17.58 3.58 17.00
N ALA A 410 -17.24 4.03 18.20
CA ALA A 410 -18.13 4.86 19.01
C ALA A 410 -18.32 6.26 18.38
N LEU A 411 -17.23 6.88 17.91
CA LEU A 411 -17.24 8.19 17.26
C LEU A 411 -17.96 8.17 15.90
N ALA A 412 -17.73 7.15 15.08
CA ALA A 412 -18.40 7.01 13.78
C ALA A 412 -19.92 6.76 13.90
N GLY A 413 -20.40 6.24 15.03
CA GLY A 413 -21.82 6.12 15.32
C GLY A 413 -22.48 7.40 15.84
N ALA A 414 -21.70 8.37 16.29
CA ALA A 414 -22.18 9.66 16.76
C ALA A 414 -22.28 10.73 15.64
N ASP A 415 -21.63 10.50 14.50
CA ASP A 415 -21.65 11.37 13.32
C ASP A 415 -22.87 11.14 12.40
N HIS A 416 -23.78 10.20 12.75
CA HIS A 416 -25.05 9.91 12.09
C HIS A 416 -26.25 10.23 13.00
#